data_fe27fce9b7a1d2bf3ebe963ef117d027
#
_entry.id   fe27fce9b7a1d2bf3ebe963ef117d027
#
_cell.length_a   1.000
_cell.length_b   1.000
_cell.length_c   1.000
_cell.angle_alpha   90.00
_cell.angle_beta   90.00
_cell.angle_gamma   90.00
#
_symmetry.space_group_name_H-M   'P 1'
#
loop_
_entity.id
_entity.type
_entity.pdbx_description
1 polymer ?
#
loop_
_entity_poly.entity_id
_entity_poly.type
_entity_poly.pdbx_seq_one_letter_code
_entity_poly.pdbx_strand_id
1 'polypeptide(L)'
;MMFKDVQEFMPGESQTTKHYRAIFISDLHLGTPGCQAEALLEFLKTHTCDTLYLVGDIIDGWQLRRKWYWPQAHNDVVQKLLRKARKGCRVVYVPGNHDEFARDFLNHSFGGVEVVEHAVHVTADGKKLWVIHGDYFDGVIQFAKWLAYVGDTLYELALKANRHLNYMRGRMGLPYWSLSAYLKLKVKKAVNFISDFE
;
A
#
# COMPACT_ATOMS: atom_id res chain seq x y z
N MET A 1 -13.46 -60.90 11.36
CA MET A 1 -14.30 -59.96 12.11
C MET A 1 -13.39 -58.83 12.55
N MET A 2 -13.41 -57.72 11.83
CA MET A 2 -12.37 -56.66 11.91
C MET A 2 -13.12 -55.40 12.34
N PHE A 3 -12.93 -54.99 13.59
CA PHE A 3 -13.48 -53.74 14.11
C PHE A 3 -12.69 -52.59 13.51
N LYS A 4 -13.34 -51.73 12.72
CA LYS A 4 -12.83 -50.43 12.31
C LYS A 4 -12.95 -49.49 13.48
N ASP A 5 -11.82 -48.95 13.91
CA ASP A 5 -11.74 -47.84 14.85
C ASP A 5 -12.49 -46.62 14.26
N VAL A 6 -13.59 -46.28 14.93
CA VAL A 6 -14.29 -45.02 14.70
C VAL A 6 -13.48 -43.96 15.43
N GLN A 7 -12.65 -43.22 14.69
CA GLN A 7 -12.03 -41.99 15.22
C GLN A 7 -13.15 -41.02 15.59
N GLU A 8 -13.36 -40.84 16.89
CA GLU A 8 -14.23 -39.81 17.45
C GLU A 8 -13.77 -38.44 16.93
N PHE A 9 -14.64 -37.79 16.13
CA PHE A 9 -14.46 -36.43 15.65
C PHE A 9 -14.59 -35.50 16.86
N MET A 10 -13.46 -35.14 17.47
CA MET A 10 -13.41 -34.09 18.48
C MET A 10 -13.90 -32.80 17.85
N PRO A 11 -14.96 -32.16 18.34
CA PRO A 11 -15.36 -30.85 17.87
C PRO A 11 -14.24 -29.90 18.21
N GLY A 12 -13.63 -29.29 17.15
CA GLY A 12 -12.56 -28.31 17.28
C GLY A 12 -12.99 -27.21 18.24
N GLU A 13 -12.07 -26.82 19.11
CA GLU A 13 -12.20 -25.68 20.03
C GLU A 13 -12.85 -24.52 19.30
N SER A 14 -14.01 -24.06 19.77
CA SER A 14 -14.66 -22.88 19.25
C SER A 14 -13.75 -21.69 19.57
N GLN A 15 -12.93 -21.25 18.60
CA GLN A 15 -12.13 -20.05 18.75
C GLN A 15 -13.08 -18.91 19.11
N THR A 16 -12.95 -18.39 20.33
CA THR A 16 -13.76 -17.29 20.83
C THR A 16 -13.52 -16.07 19.96
N THR A 17 -14.50 -15.70 19.16
CA THR A 17 -14.43 -14.55 18.28
C THR A 17 -14.54 -13.28 19.11
N LYS A 18 -13.54 -12.41 19.06
CA LYS A 18 -13.58 -11.09 19.69
C LYS A 18 -14.28 -10.08 18.78
N HIS A 19 -15.18 -9.27 19.34
CA HIS A 19 -15.91 -8.25 18.60
C HIS A 19 -15.49 -6.85 19.03
N TYR A 20 -15.31 -5.95 18.06
CA TYR A 20 -14.90 -4.55 18.24
C TYR A 20 -15.86 -3.62 17.52
N ARG A 21 -16.01 -2.39 18.00
CA ARG A 21 -16.76 -1.35 17.29
C ARG A 21 -16.06 -0.95 15.98
N ALA A 22 -14.74 -0.82 16.01
CA ALA A 22 -13.95 -0.52 14.84
C ALA A 22 -12.59 -1.24 14.87
N ILE A 23 -12.12 -1.62 13.69
CA ILE A 23 -10.75 -2.11 13.45
C ILE A 23 -10.16 -1.25 12.34
N PHE A 24 -8.92 -0.83 12.52
CA PHE A 24 -8.16 -0.06 11.53
C PHE A 24 -6.96 -0.90 11.08
N ILE A 25 -6.78 -1.01 9.78
CA ILE A 25 -5.70 -1.76 9.14
C ILE A 25 -5.08 -0.87 8.07
N SER A 26 -3.76 -0.74 8.07
CA SER A 26 -3.01 0.02 7.07
C SER A 26 -1.80 -0.77 6.57
N ASP A 27 -1.18 -0.32 5.51
CA ASP A 27 0.14 -0.77 5.04
C ASP A 27 0.27 -2.28 4.84
N LEU A 28 -0.74 -2.90 4.24
CA LEU A 28 -0.73 -4.34 3.96
C LEU A 28 0.18 -4.70 2.79
N HIS A 29 0.26 -3.83 1.79
CA HIS A 29 1.02 -4.03 0.57
C HIS A 29 0.75 -5.38 -0.11
N LEU A 30 -0.53 -5.73 -0.29
CA LEU A 30 -0.92 -6.88 -1.12
C LEU A 30 -0.32 -6.70 -2.52
N GLY A 31 0.36 -7.72 -3.01
CA GLY A 31 1.14 -7.63 -4.26
C GLY A 31 2.64 -7.64 -4.04
N THR A 32 3.10 -7.69 -2.77
CA THR A 32 4.51 -7.80 -2.40
C THR A 32 4.83 -9.09 -1.67
N PRO A 33 6.06 -9.62 -1.78
CA PRO A 33 6.48 -10.80 -1.02
C PRO A 33 6.58 -10.57 0.49
N GLY A 34 6.68 -9.30 0.92
CA GLY A 34 6.78 -8.93 2.34
C GLY A 34 5.44 -8.84 3.07
N CYS A 35 4.32 -8.94 2.35
CA CYS A 35 2.99 -8.87 2.93
C CYS A 35 2.72 -10.04 3.88
N GLN A 36 2.23 -9.74 5.09
CA GLN A 36 1.89 -10.72 6.13
C GLN A 36 0.43 -11.22 5.97
N ALA A 37 0.08 -11.70 4.78
CA ALA A 37 -1.30 -12.06 4.42
C ALA A 37 -1.87 -13.18 5.31
N GLU A 38 -1.08 -14.20 5.64
CA GLU A 38 -1.50 -15.32 6.48
C GLU A 38 -1.81 -14.87 7.92
N ALA A 39 -0.96 -14.00 8.48
CA ALA A 39 -1.17 -13.45 9.82
C ALA A 39 -2.45 -12.59 9.87
N LEU A 40 -2.69 -11.79 8.81
CA LEU A 40 -3.92 -11.02 8.67
C LEU A 40 -5.15 -11.92 8.56
N LEU A 41 -5.08 -13.00 7.77
CA LEU A 41 -6.18 -13.96 7.64
C LEU A 41 -6.54 -14.59 8.98
N GLU A 42 -5.54 -14.96 9.77
CA GLU A 42 -5.75 -15.51 11.11
C GLU A 42 -6.38 -14.48 12.05
N PHE A 43 -5.89 -13.23 12.02
CA PHE A 43 -6.49 -12.13 12.76
C PHE A 43 -7.96 -11.92 12.37
N LEU A 44 -8.26 -11.86 11.06
CA LEU A 44 -9.61 -11.64 10.57
C LEU A 44 -10.57 -12.83 10.81
N LYS A 45 -10.07 -14.02 11.11
CA LYS A 45 -10.90 -15.18 11.53
C LYS A 45 -11.41 -15.00 12.95
N THR A 46 -10.54 -14.55 13.85
CA THR A 46 -10.79 -14.48 15.30
C THR A 46 -11.32 -13.11 15.75
N HIS A 47 -11.30 -12.10 14.86
CA HIS A 47 -11.74 -10.74 15.18
C HIS A 47 -12.84 -10.27 14.21
N THR A 48 -13.92 -9.72 14.80
CA THR A 48 -15.05 -9.12 14.08
C THR A 48 -15.22 -7.67 14.52
N CYS A 49 -15.89 -6.86 13.69
CA CYS A 49 -16.16 -5.46 14.03
C CYS A 49 -17.42 -4.97 13.32
N ASP A 50 -17.98 -3.86 13.85
CA ASP A 50 -19.06 -3.14 13.18
C ASP A 50 -18.49 -2.40 11.95
N THR A 51 -17.32 -1.73 12.10
CA THR A 51 -16.67 -1.01 11.02
C THR A 51 -15.21 -1.45 10.89
N LEU A 52 -14.80 -1.77 9.66
CA LEU A 52 -13.41 -2.07 9.28
C LEU A 52 -12.90 -0.95 8.37
N TYR A 53 -11.90 -0.23 8.83
CA TYR A 53 -11.19 0.78 8.03
C TYR A 53 -9.92 0.16 7.43
N LEU A 54 -9.80 0.24 6.12
CA LEU A 54 -8.61 -0.09 5.34
C LEU A 54 -7.96 1.24 4.95
N VAL A 55 -6.86 1.59 5.62
CA VAL A 55 -6.31 2.97 5.59
C VAL A 55 -4.98 2.98 4.86
N GLY A 56 -5.05 3.13 3.55
CA GLY A 56 -3.93 3.28 2.65
C GLY A 56 -3.02 2.07 2.50
N ASP A 57 -2.43 1.98 1.33
CA ASP A 57 -1.41 0.99 0.98
C ASP A 57 -1.84 -0.45 1.21
N ILE A 58 -3.12 -0.72 0.94
CA ILE A 58 -3.71 -2.06 1.05
C ILE A 58 -3.26 -2.93 -0.12
N ILE A 59 -3.24 -2.37 -1.34
CA ILE A 59 -2.76 -3.03 -2.54
C ILE A 59 -1.58 -2.25 -3.11
N ASP A 60 -0.43 -2.90 -3.25
CA ASP A 60 0.75 -2.24 -3.83
C ASP A 60 0.67 -2.23 -5.36
N GLY A 61 -0.04 -1.26 -5.89
CA GLY A 61 -0.19 -1.04 -7.33
C GLY A 61 1.13 -0.70 -8.03
N TRP A 62 2.09 -0.09 -7.32
CA TRP A 62 3.41 0.22 -7.86
C TRP A 62 4.24 -1.04 -8.11
N GLN A 63 4.26 -1.97 -7.16
CA GLN A 63 4.96 -3.23 -7.31
C GLN A 63 4.27 -4.13 -8.36
N LEU A 64 2.95 -4.20 -8.34
CA LEU A 64 2.19 -4.99 -9.30
C LEU A 64 2.41 -4.54 -10.75
N ARG A 65 2.58 -3.24 -11.01
CA ARG A 65 2.93 -2.70 -12.33
C ARG A 65 4.35 -3.07 -12.78
N ARG A 66 5.29 -3.24 -11.82
CA ARG A 66 6.68 -3.62 -12.12
C ARG A 66 6.82 -5.12 -12.32
N LYS A 67 6.23 -5.90 -11.41
CA LYS A 67 6.28 -7.35 -11.43
C LYS A 67 5.02 -7.90 -10.76
N TRP A 68 4.23 -8.65 -11.51
CA TRP A 68 3.06 -9.31 -10.98
C TRP A 68 3.44 -10.35 -9.92
N TYR A 69 2.93 -10.17 -8.70
CA TYR A 69 3.06 -11.11 -7.59
C TYR A 69 1.73 -11.14 -6.83
N TRP A 70 1.00 -12.24 -6.98
CA TRP A 70 -0.32 -12.37 -6.37
C TRP A 70 -0.57 -13.83 -5.93
N PRO A 71 0.03 -14.26 -4.78
CA PRO A 71 -0.17 -15.60 -4.25
C PRO A 71 -1.61 -15.79 -3.74
N GLN A 72 -2.02 -17.05 -3.53
CA GLN A 72 -3.36 -17.40 -3.09
C GLN A 72 -3.75 -16.69 -1.78
N ALA A 73 -2.83 -16.55 -0.84
CA ALA A 73 -3.09 -15.85 0.42
C ALA A 73 -3.58 -14.39 0.23
N HIS A 74 -3.06 -13.65 -0.78
CA HIS A 74 -3.53 -12.31 -1.10
C HIS A 74 -4.97 -12.33 -1.61
N ASN A 75 -5.29 -13.29 -2.46
CA ASN A 75 -6.66 -13.49 -2.94
C ASN A 75 -7.62 -13.81 -1.78
N ASP A 76 -7.19 -14.66 -0.85
CA ASP A 76 -7.98 -15.05 0.33
C ASP A 76 -8.25 -13.86 1.27
N VAL A 77 -7.28 -12.93 1.41
CA VAL A 77 -7.49 -11.67 2.14
C VAL A 77 -8.62 -10.86 1.48
N VAL A 78 -8.54 -10.62 0.17
CA VAL A 78 -9.59 -9.86 -0.55
C VAL A 78 -10.95 -10.53 -0.38
N GLN A 79 -11.05 -11.85 -0.57
CA GLN A 79 -12.29 -12.60 -0.36
C GLN A 79 -12.80 -12.48 1.08
N LYS A 80 -11.90 -12.48 2.07
CA LYS A 80 -12.26 -12.34 3.48
C LYS A 80 -12.84 -10.97 3.78
N LEU A 81 -12.26 -9.89 3.22
CA LEU A 81 -12.76 -8.52 3.35
C LEU A 81 -14.16 -8.38 2.73
N LEU A 82 -14.35 -8.84 1.49
CA LEU A 82 -15.65 -8.83 0.81
C LEU A 82 -16.69 -9.67 1.58
N ARG A 83 -16.29 -10.79 2.17
CA ARG A 83 -17.18 -11.62 3.00
C ARG A 83 -17.59 -10.90 4.28
N LYS A 84 -16.69 -10.13 4.92
CA LYS A 84 -17.04 -9.31 6.09
C LYS A 84 -18.07 -8.25 5.71
N ALA A 85 -17.86 -7.53 4.61
CA ALA A 85 -18.84 -6.55 4.10
C ALA A 85 -20.22 -7.20 3.87
N ARG A 86 -20.26 -8.34 3.18
CA ARG A 86 -21.51 -9.09 2.94
C ARG A 86 -22.19 -9.58 4.22
N LYS A 87 -21.44 -9.78 5.31
CA LYS A 87 -21.97 -10.18 6.61
C LYS A 87 -22.40 -9.00 7.50
N GLY A 88 -22.44 -7.79 6.96
CA GLY A 88 -22.92 -6.60 7.65
C GLY A 88 -21.85 -5.76 8.35
N CYS A 89 -20.56 -6.12 8.24
CA CYS A 89 -19.49 -5.22 8.65
C CYS A 89 -19.38 -4.07 7.64
N ARG A 90 -19.44 -2.83 8.10
CA ARG A 90 -19.15 -1.67 7.24
C ARG A 90 -17.67 -1.67 6.91
N VAL A 91 -17.29 -1.83 5.65
CA VAL A 91 -15.89 -1.80 5.20
C VAL A 91 -15.64 -0.51 4.44
N VAL A 92 -14.71 0.31 4.96
CA VAL A 92 -14.34 1.60 4.39
C VAL A 92 -12.90 1.55 3.95
N TYR A 93 -12.66 1.85 2.68
CA TYR A 93 -11.33 1.90 2.08
C TYR A 93 -10.93 3.34 1.79
N VAL A 94 -9.86 3.79 2.44
CA VAL A 94 -9.20 5.08 2.22
C VAL A 94 -7.91 4.79 1.47
N PRO A 95 -7.77 5.13 0.17
CA PRO A 95 -6.58 4.84 -0.60
C PRO A 95 -5.35 5.64 -0.13
N GLY A 96 -4.17 4.99 -0.16
CA GLY A 96 -2.86 5.62 0.01
C GLY A 96 -2.16 5.90 -1.32
N ASN A 97 -0.86 6.14 -1.26
CA ASN A 97 -0.06 6.42 -2.46
C ASN A 97 0.29 5.17 -3.28
N HIS A 98 0.43 3.99 -2.66
CA HIS A 98 0.70 2.74 -3.39
C HIS A 98 -0.55 2.20 -4.10
N ASP A 99 -1.73 2.52 -3.61
CA ASP A 99 -3.02 2.13 -4.20
C ASP A 99 -3.82 3.33 -4.74
N GLU A 100 -3.11 4.37 -5.19
CA GLU A 100 -3.71 5.60 -5.75
C GLU A 100 -4.72 5.36 -6.88
N PHE A 101 -4.63 4.23 -7.61
CA PHE A 101 -5.60 3.85 -8.64
C PHE A 101 -7.02 3.72 -8.08
N ALA A 102 -7.17 3.41 -6.79
CA ALA A 102 -8.46 3.33 -6.14
C ALA A 102 -9.11 4.72 -5.95
N ARG A 103 -8.34 5.82 -6.06
CA ARG A 103 -8.88 7.19 -6.01
C ARG A 103 -9.74 7.54 -7.22
N ASP A 104 -9.58 6.84 -8.35
CA ASP A 104 -10.45 7.00 -9.51
C ASP A 104 -11.90 6.52 -9.22
N PHE A 105 -12.10 5.79 -8.11
CA PHE A 105 -13.36 5.20 -7.71
C PHE A 105 -13.90 5.77 -6.39
N LEU A 106 -13.49 6.97 -6.01
CA LEU A 106 -14.01 7.65 -4.82
C LEU A 106 -15.54 7.78 -4.88
N ASN A 107 -16.18 7.63 -3.72
CA ASN A 107 -17.64 7.66 -3.55
C ASN A 107 -18.39 6.51 -4.25
N HIS A 108 -17.67 5.47 -4.67
CA HIS A 108 -18.25 4.22 -5.17
C HIS A 108 -18.11 3.09 -4.15
N SER A 109 -18.84 2.02 -4.37
CA SER A 109 -18.79 0.82 -3.54
C SER A 109 -18.60 -0.42 -4.40
N PHE A 110 -17.69 -1.31 -4.00
CA PHE A 110 -17.40 -2.58 -4.65
C PHE A 110 -17.64 -3.72 -3.67
N GLY A 111 -18.64 -4.55 -3.91
CA GLY A 111 -18.94 -5.69 -3.04
C GLY A 111 -19.22 -5.31 -1.58
N GLY A 112 -19.71 -4.09 -1.34
CA GLY A 112 -19.97 -3.54 -0.01
C GLY A 112 -18.76 -2.86 0.65
N VAL A 113 -17.64 -2.70 -0.07
CA VAL A 113 -16.48 -1.89 0.36
C VAL A 113 -16.66 -0.48 -0.17
N GLU A 114 -16.81 0.50 0.71
CA GLU A 114 -16.93 1.92 0.37
C GLU A 114 -15.55 2.51 0.12
N VAL A 115 -15.32 3.15 -1.04
CA VAL A 115 -14.07 3.87 -1.33
C VAL A 115 -14.27 5.36 -1.08
N VAL A 116 -13.51 5.92 -0.16
CA VAL A 116 -13.61 7.34 0.23
C VAL A 116 -12.23 7.97 0.36
N GLU A 117 -12.16 9.28 0.17
CA GLU A 117 -10.90 10.02 0.31
C GLU A 117 -10.44 10.06 1.78
N HIS A 118 -11.40 10.21 2.68
CA HIS A 118 -11.21 10.20 4.14
C HIS A 118 -12.51 9.77 4.82
N ALA A 119 -12.43 9.38 6.08
CA ALA A 119 -13.59 9.07 6.88
C ALA A 119 -13.53 9.76 8.26
N VAL A 120 -14.66 9.86 8.92
CA VAL A 120 -14.75 10.30 10.32
C VAL A 120 -15.30 9.15 11.15
N HIS A 121 -14.52 8.66 12.09
CA HIS A 121 -14.96 7.67 13.07
C HIS A 121 -15.38 8.37 14.36
N VAL A 122 -16.57 8.04 14.85
CA VAL A 122 -17.06 8.54 16.14
C VAL A 122 -16.86 7.47 17.21
N THR A 123 -16.02 7.77 18.19
CA THR A 123 -15.71 6.86 19.30
C THR A 123 -16.89 6.74 20.29
N ALA A 124 -16.81 5.79 21.23
CA ALA A 124 -17.86 5.59 22.26
C ALA A 124 -18.06 6.79 23.15
N ASP A 125 -17.01 7.57 23.42
CA ASP A 125 -17.02 8.81 24.22
C ASP A 125 -17.36 10.06 23.37
N GLY A 126 -17.81 9.87 22.12
CA GLY A 126 -18.25 10.94 21.23
C GLY A 126 -17.14 11.73 20.53
N LYS A 127 -15.87 11.36 20.70
CA LYS A 127 -14.78 11.99 19.99
C LYS A 127 -14.83 11.63 18.49
N LYS A 128 -14.44 12.58 17.66
CA LYS A 128 -14.34 12.40 16.21
C LYS A 128 -12.89 12.18 15.83
N LEU A 129 -12.60 11.02 15.26
CA LEU A 129 -11.28 10.69 14.71
C LEU A 129 -11.35 10.88 13.19
N TRP A 130 -10.45 11.68 12.68
CA TRP A 130 -10.29 11.82 11.23
C TRP A 130 -9.39 10.67 10.72
N VAL A 131 -9.93 9.84 9.85
CA VAL A 131 -9.28 8.66 9.31
C VAL A 131 -8.82 8.99 7.91
N ILE A 132 -7.50 9.03 7.73
CA ILE A 132 -6.84 9.43 6.50
C ILE A 132 -5.50 8.72 6.41
N HIS A 133 -4.99 8.47 5.20
CA HIS A 133 -3.62 7.99 4.99
C HIS A 133 -2.65 9.18 5.02
N GLY A 134 -1.45 8.96 5.57
CA GLY A 134 -0.46 10.02 5.82
C GLY A 134 0.04 10.75 4.58
N ASP A 135 -0.03 10.12 3.39
CA ASP A 135 0.35 10.71 2.10
C ASP A 135 -0.45 11.98 1.75
N TYR A 136 -1.61 12.16 2.37
CA TYR A 136 -2.42 13.38 2.23
C TYR A 136 -1.65 14.63 2.67
N PHE A 137 -0.83 14.49 3.71
CA PHE A 137 0.00 15.59 4.23
C PHE A 137 1.34 15.68 3.51
N ASP A 138 1.67 14.71 2.69
CA ASP A 138 2.94 14.66 2.00
C ASP A 138 2.87 15.54 0.74
N GLY A 139 2.95 16.86 0.94
CA GLY A 139 2.97 17.84 -0.14
C GLY A 139 4.07 17.57 -1.17
N VAL A 140 5.15 16.89 -0.76
CA VAL A 140 6.22 16.44 -1.64
C VAL A 140 5.70 15.35 -2.58
N ILE A 141 4.83 14.43 -2.13
CA ILE A 141 4.28 13.37 -2.99
C ILE A 141 3.25 13.93 -3.98
N GLN A 142 2.44 14.89 -3.57
CA GLN A 142 1.50 15.55 -4.49
C GLN A 142 2.23 16.27 -5.65
N PHE A 143 3.40 16.86 -5.37
CA PHE A 143 4.26 17.47 -6.39
C PHE A 143 5.23 16.47 -7.04
N ALA A 144 5.55 15.33 -6.41
CA ALA A 144 6.55 14.37 -6.89
C ALA A 144 6.11 13.61 -8.13
N LYS A 145 4.81 13.44 -8.41
CA LYS A 145 4.36 12.88 -9.71
C LYS A 145 4.88 13.69 -10.87
N TRP A 146 4.76 14.99 -10.80
CA TRP A 146 5.32 15.92 -11.79
C TRP A 146 6.85 15.85 -11.80
N LEU A 147 7.48 15.88 -10.61
CA LEU A 147 8.94 15.81 -10.48
C LEU A 147 9.49 14.45 -10.93
N ALA A 148 8.81 13.34 -10.67
CA ALA A 148 9.21 12.01 -11.14
C ALA A 148 9.12 11.91 -12.68
N TYR A 149 8.04 12.44 -13.27
CA TYR A 149 7.88 12.46 -14.73
C TYR A 149 8.94 13.32 -15.42
N VAL A 150 9.21 14.50 -14.85
CA VAL A 150 10.30 15.38 -15.29
C VAL A 150 11.67 14.73 -15.01
N GLY A 151 11.82 14.09 -13.86
CA GLY A 151 13.03 13.39 -13.46
C GLY A 151 13.41 12.22 -14.38
N ASP A 152 12.46 11.40 -14.79
CA ASP A 152 12.67 10.29 -15.73
C ASP A 152 13.08 10.83 -17.11
N THR A 153 12.39 11.86 -17.60
CA THR A 153 12.71 12.47 -18.89
C THR A 153 14.09 13.16 -18.87
N LEU A 154 14.38 13.90 -17.79
CA LEU A 154 15.68 14.53 -17.59
C LEU A 154 16.80 13.51 -17.36
N TYR A 155 16.51 12.38 -16.70
CA TYR A 155 17.46 11.30 -16.49
C TYR A 155 17.85 10.63 -17.81
N GLU A 156 16.88 10.32 -18.67
CA GLU A 156 17.17 9.79 -20.01
C GLU A 156 17.97 10.80 -20.87
N LEU A 157 17.58 12.07 -20.81
CA LEU A 157 18.32 13.13 -21.51
C LEU A 157 19.74 13.26 -20.96
N ALA A 158 19.91 13.23 -19.63
CA ALA A 158 21.22 13.27 -18.98
C ALA A 158 22.09 12.07 -19.33
N LEU A 159 21.52 10.87 -19.48
CA LEU A 159 22.26 9.68 -19.93
C LEU A 159 22.75 9.82 -21.39
N LYS A 160 21.90 10.35 -22.27
CA LYS A 160 22.28 10.63 -23.68
C LYS A 160 23.36 11.71 -23.75
N ALA A 161 23.17 12.82 -23.02
CA ALA A 161 24.14 13.91 -22.94
C ALA A 161 25.46 13.44 -22.30
N ASN A 162 25.42 12.61 -21.26
CA ASN A 162 26.59 12.06 -20.58
C ASN A 162 27.47 11.22 -21.52
N ARG A 163 26.83 10.43 -22.41
CA ARG A 163 27.54 9.64 -23.40
C ARG A 163 28.30 10.53 -24.38
N HIS A 164 27.66 11.57 -24.87
CA HIS A 164 28.27 12.51 -25.82
C HIS A 164 29.40 13.34 -25.16
N LEU A 165 29.14 13.82 -23.93
CA LEU A 165 30.09 14.60 -23.14
C LEU A 165 31.36 13.80 -22.82
N ASN A 166 31.24 12.52 -22.45
CA ASN A 166 32.41 11.67 -22.18
C ASN A 166 33.16 11.26 -23.46
N TYR A 167 32.48 11.15 -24.57
CA TYR A 167 33.14 10.98 -25.86
C TYR A 167 34.03 12.19 -26.19
N MET A 168 33.54 13.42 -26.01
CA MET A 168 34.32 14.65 -26.21
C MET A 168 35.48 14.76 -25.20
N ARG A 169 35.21 14.46 -23.92
CA ARG A 169 36.23 14.46 -22.85
C ARG A 169 37.36 13.47 -23.12
N GLY A 170 37.02 12.27 -23.59
CA GLY A 170 38.00 11.28 -23.97
C GLY A 170 38.94 11.73 -25.11
N ARG A 171 38.41 12.49 -26.08
CA ARG A 171 39.22 13.09 -27.15
C ARG A 171 40.17 14.18 -26.65
N MET A 172 39.82 14.83 -25.51
CA MET A 172 40.65 15.88 -24.85
C MET A 172 41.56 15.27 -23.76
N GLY A 173 41.64 13.96 -23.62
CA GLY A 173 42.48 13.29 -22.61
C GLY A 173 41.94 13.47 -21.15
N LEU A 174 40.71 13.89 -20.97
CA LEU A 174 40.13 14.10 -19.66
C LEU A 174 39.47 12.79 -19.12
N PRO A 175 39.55 12.53 -17.81
CA PRO A 175 38.96 11.34 -17.20
C PRO A 175 37.44 11.35 -17.33
N TYR A 176 36.84 10.14 -17.24
CA TYR A 176 35.39 9.96 -17.23
C TYR A 176 34.73 10.76 -16.11
N TRP A 177 33.61 11.42 -16.43
CA TRP A 177 32.80 12.16 -15.48
C TRP A 177 31.32 11.84 -15.65
N SER A 178 30.61 11.57 -14.55
CA SER A 178 29.20 11.18 -14.59
C SER A 178 28.28 12.34 -14.24
N LEU A 179 27.65 12.93 -15.28
CA LEU A 179 26.63 13.96 -15.14
C LEU A 179 25.43 13.45 -14.35
N SER A 180 25.01 12.19 -14.57
CA SER A 180 23.89 11.60 -13.88
C SER A 180 24.17 11.42 -12.37
N ALA A 181 25.39 11.02 -11.98
CA ALA A 181 25.79 10.93 -10.58
C ALA A 181 25.81 12.32 -9.91
N TYR A 182 26.30 13.32 -10.60
CA TYR A 182 26.30 14.71 -10.11
C TYR A 182 24.88 15.24 -9.90
N LEU A 183 23.98 15.05 -10.85
CA LEU A 183 22.59 15.45 -10.75
C LEU A 183 21.86 14.71 -9.62
N LYS A 184 22.07 13.39 -9.49
CA LYS A 184 21.51 12.60 -8.40
C LYS A 184 21.94 13.11 -7.02
N LEU A 185 23.20 13.52 -6.89
CA LEU A 185 23.72 14.07 -5.63
C LEU A 185 23.10 15.44 -5.30
N LYS A 186 22.89 16.29 -6.33
CA LYS A 186 22.24 17.61 -6.16
C LYS A 186 20.78 17.47 -5.79
N VAL A 187 20.04 16.57 -6.45
CA VAL A 187 18.63 16.28 -6.14
C VAL A 187 18.51 15.73 -4.72
N LYS A 188 19.37 14.76 -4.32
CA LYS A 188 19.38 14.24 -2.96
C LYS A 188 19.61 15.33 -1.91
N LYS A 189 20.54 16.27 -2.17
CA LYS A 189 20.78 17.40 -1.25
C LYS A 189 19.58 18.34 -1.16
N ALA A 190 18.89 18.61 -2.28
CA ALA A 190 17.69 19.44 -2.28
C ALA A 190 16.52 18.78 -1.54
N VAL A 191 16.32 17.47 -1.72
CA VAL A 191 15.29 16.72 -1.01
C VAL A 191 15.57 16.68 0.50
N ASN A 192 16.81 16.41 0.91
CA ASN A 192 17.18 16.42 2.34
C ASN A 192 17.00 17.82 2.95
N PHE A 193 17.33 18.89 2.20
CA PHE A 193 17.13 20.26 2.66
C PHE A 193 15.65 20.58 2.90
N ILE A 194 14.75 20.07 2.06
CA ILE A 194 13.30 20.25 2.23
C ILE A 194 12.80 19.43 3.44
N SER A 195 13.29 18.20 3.62
CA SER A 195 12.94 17.33 4.74
C SER A 195 13.44 17.85 6.11
N ASP A 196 14.50 18.63 6.14
CA ASP A 196 15.01 19.26 7.37
C ASP A 196 14.23 20.50 7.82
N PHE A 197 13.25 20.95 7.00
CA PHE A 197 12.35 22.09 7.29
C PHE A 197 10.96 21.65 7.80
N GLU A 198 10.65 20.38 7.84
CA GLU A 198 9.44 19.79 8.46
C GLU A 198 9.74 19.28 9.88
#